data_0233e391c5a5b132bb06ebc90a6e4163
#
_entry.id   0233e391c5a5b132bb06ebc90a6e4163
#
_cell.length_a   1.000
_cell.length_b   1.000
_cell.length_c   1.000
_cell.angle_alpha   90.00
_cell.angle_beta   90.00
_cell.angle_gamma   90.00
#
_symmetry.space_group_name_H-M   'P 1'
#
loop_
_entity.id
_entity.type
_entity.pdbx_description
1 polymer ?
#
loop_
_entity_poly.entity_id
_entity_poly.type
_entity_poly.pdbx_seq_one_letter_code
_entity_poly.pdbx_strand_id
1 'polypeptide(L)'
;GLSQAKNTLMSFDDLKHAQRERLIYLDRCFTWRGMANRRNLIKRFGLSEAQAALDFRTYLDLVSTPPAYDNVRKSYIAADGHEPLSPSTLTEAFEVVAERDGATALVVLPRPERKADPSTVARLYQVMEAGDALHIRYTSMSSGRDEGQWVAPVRFTSDGESVHFRAFSFKHDEYRNYLPIRISLKSSFDQRELEEELPEDVDWNTKAIIWLRPRSTLSDDQARVVRREFGFDGELLRVETRKALEFFFSR
;
A
#
# COMPACT_ATOMS: atom_id res chain seq x y z
N GLY A 1 0.45 -52.94 1.01
CA GLY A 1 0.63 -51.59 1.55
C GLY A 1 0.22 -50.55 0.53
N LEU A 2 -1.00 -50.03 0.63
CA LEU A 2 -1.49 -48.91 -0.17
C LEU A 2 -0.80 -47.65 0.36
N SER A 3 0.14 -47.13 -0.42
CA SER A 3 0.69 -45.80 -0.21
C SER A 3 -0.40 -44.77 -0.49
N GLN A 4 -0.96 -44.18 0.56
CA GLN A 4 -1.76 -42.98 0.43
C GLN A 4 -0.82 -41.85 0.01
N ALA A 5 -0.84 -41.52 -1.28
CA ALA A 5 -0.30 -40.25 -1.75
C ALA A 5 -1.10 -39.14 -1.05
N LYS A 6 -0.47 -38.47 -0.09
CA LYS A 6 -1.00 -37.22 0.47
C LYS A 6 -1.05 -36.21 -0.68
N ASN A 7 -2.24 -36.01 -1.22
CA ASN A 7 -2.50 -34.89 -2.12
C ASN A 7 -2.34 -33.62 -1.29
N THR A 8 -1.14 -33.08 -1.26
CA THR A 8 -0.86 -31.78 -0.66
C THR A 8 -1.47 -30.75 -1.62
N LEU A 9 -2.64 -30.24 -1.28
CA LEU A 9 -3.26 -29.13 -2.01
C LEU A 9 -2.28 -27.96 -2.01
N MET A 10 -1.82 -27.54 -3.19
CA MET A 10 -0.98 -26.36 -3.36
C MET A 10 -1.75 -25.13 -2.86
N SER A 11 -1.16 -24.36 -1.95
CA SER A 11 -1.74 -23.10 -1.51
C SER A 11 -1.21 -21.95 -2.38
N PHE A 12 -1.94 -20.83 -2.38
CA PHE A 12 -1.52 -19.59 -3.06
C PHE A 12 -0.13 -19.11 -2.60
N ASP A 13 0.18 -19.30 -1.32
CA ASP A 13 1.46 -18.88 -0.73
C ASP A 13 2.65 -19.79 -1.14
N ASP A 14 2.39 -20.99 -1.64
CA ASP A 14 3.41 -21.93 -2.11
C ASP A 14 3.92 -21.60 -3.53
N LEU A 15 3.31 -20.64 -4.20
CA LEU A 15 3.66 -20.26 -5.57
C LEU A 15 4.95 -19.44 -5.61
N LYS A 16 5.73 -19.62 -6.69
CA LYS A 16 6.85 -18.74 -7.00
C LYS A 16 6.34 -17.31 -7.25
N HIS A 17 7.14 -16.34 -6.89
CA HIS A 17 6.76 -14.92 -6.97
C HIS A 17 6.19 -14.52 -8.34
N ALA A 18 6.86 -14.85 -9.43
CA ALA A 18 6.41 -14.48 -10.77
C ALA A 18 5.03 -15.09 -11.12
N GLN A 19 4.78 -16.35 -10.76
CA GLN A 19 3.50 -17.00 -10.97
C GLN A 19 2.43 -16.40 -10.07
N ARG A 20 2.77 -16.11 -8.83
CA ARG A 20 1.87 -15.43 -7.87
C ARG A 20 1.38 -14.09 -8.42
N GLU A 21 2.26 -13.27 -8.96
CA GLU A 21 1.91 -11.98 -9.57
C GLU A 21 0.93 -12.16 -10.75
N ARG A 22 1.14 -13.17 -11.59
CA ARG A 22 0.24 -13.47 -12.71
C ARG A 22 -1.15 -13.93 -12.23
N LEU A 23 -1.21 -14.73 -11.17
CA LEU A 23 -2.48 -15.16 -10.58
C LEU A 23 -3.21 -14.03 -9.88
N ILE A 24 -2.50 -13.12 -9.23
CA ILE A 24 -3.07 -11.88 -8.67
C ILE A 24 -3.71 -11.04 -9.78
N TYR A 25 -3.03 -10.90 -10.90
CA TYR A 25 -3.58 -10.20 -12.06
C TYR A 25 -4.87 -10.85 -12.58
N LEU A 26 -4.89 -12.17 -12.75
CA LEU A 26 -6.10 -12.91 -13.13
C LEU A 26 -7.23 -12.69 -12.14
N ASP A 27 -6.93 -12.79 -10.86
CA ASP A 27 -7.89 -12.60 -9.79
C ASP A 27 -8.54 -11.21 -9.84
N ARG A 28 -7.75 -10.18 -10.07
CA ARG A 28 -8.24 -8.81 -10.29
C ARG A 28 -9.11 -8.69 -11.53
N CYS A 29 -8.74 -9.36 -12.63
CA CYS A 29 -9.57 -9.40 -13.84
C CYS A 29 -10.94 -10.03 -13.54
N PHE A 30 -10.99 -11.16 -12.86
CA PHE A 30 -12.26 -11.80 -12.52
C PHE A 30 -13.08 -10.96 -11.54
N THR A 31 -12.43 -10.36 -10.56
CA THR A 31 -13.11 -9.53 -9.56
C THR A 31 -13.69 -8.24 -10.15
N TRP A 32 -12.95 -7.55 -11.02
CA TRP A 32 -13.27 -6.19 -11.44
C TRP A 32 -13.76 -6.07 -12.89
N ARG A 33 -13.40 -6.99 -13.78
CA ARG A 33 -13.94 -7.08 -15.14
C ARG A 33 -15.01 -8.15 -15.27
N GLY A 34 -15.04 -9.11 -14.34
CA GLY A 34 -15.91 -10.28 -14.41
C GLY A 34 -15.48 -11.31 -15.45
N MET A 35 -14.36 -11.12 -16.12
CA MET A 35 -13.89 -12.03 -17.17
C MET A 35 -12.39 -11.90 -17.43
N ALA A 36 -11.80 -12.98 -17.92
CA ALA A 36 -10.42 -13.01 -18.40
C ALA A 36 -10.19 -14.14 -19.40
N ASN A 37 -9.18 -14.00 -20.25
CA ASN A 37 -8.73 -15.01 -21.20
C ASN A 37 -7.20 -15.12 -21.23
N ARG A 38 -6.68 -16.13 -21.95
CA ARG A 38 -5.23 -16.35 -22.05
C ARG A 38 -4.50 -15.16 -22.70
N ARG A 39 -5.14 -14.50 -23.65
CA ARG A 39 -4.59 -13.32 -24.32
C ARG A 39 -4.29 -12.19 -23.34
N ASN A 40 -5.10 -12.02 -22.30
CA ASN A 40 -4.85 -11.03 -21.26
C ASN A 40 -3.48 -11.27 -20.57
N LEU A 41 -3.21 -12.52 -20.18
CA LEU A 41 -1.93 -12.91 -19.58
C LEU A 41 -0.76 -12.75 -20.57
N ILE A 42 -0.94 -13.23 -21.80
CA ILE A 42 0.10 -13.17 -22.83
C ILE A 42 0.50 -11.72 -23.11
N LYS A 43 -0.48 -10.84 -23.29
CA LYS A 43 -0.22 -9.41 -23.55
C LYS A 43 0.38 -8.69 -22.36
N ARG A 44 -0.09 -9.00 -21.13
CA ARG A 44 0.36 -8.31 -19.93
C ARG A 44 1.78 -8.70 -19.51
N PHE A 45 2.14 -9.99 -19.66
CA PHE A 45 3.39 -10.55 -19.14
C PHE A 45 4.34 -11.07 -20.20
N GLY A 46 3.97 -11.08 -21.48
CA GLY A 46 4.80 -11.62 -22.54
C GLY A 46 4.98 -13.14 -22.47
N LEU A 47 3.96 -13.87 -22.06
CA LEU A 47 4.00 -15.32 -21.88
C LEU A 47 3.77 -16.09 -23.16
N SER A 48 4.24 -17.37 -23.16
CA SER A 48 3.81 -18.37 -24.16
C SER A 48 2.37 -18.81 -23.90
N GLU A 49 1.72 -19.34 -24.95
CA GLU A 49 0.38 -19.97 -24.83
C GLU A 49 0.35 -21.09 -23.79
N ALA A 50 1.40 -21.91 -23.74
CA ALA A 50 1.50 -23.01 -22.79
C ALA A 50 1.57 -22.53 -21.34
N GLN A 51 2.35 -21.48 -21.07
CA GLN A 51 2.45 -20.90 -19.74
C GLN A 51 1.14 -20.23 -19.31
N ALA A 52 0.47 -19.51 -20.22
CA ALA A 52 -0.83 -18.91 -19.96
C ALA A 52 -1.89 -19.98 -19.62
N ALA A 53 -1.91 -21.09 -20.36
CA ALA A 53 -2.79 -22.21 -20.07
C ALA A 53 -2.54 -22.84 -18.71
N LEU A 54 -1.27 -22.98 -18.32
CA LEU A 54 -0.89 -23.50 -17.01
C LEU A 54 -1.31 -22.55 -15.89
N ASP A 55 -1.12 -21.27 -16.04
CA ASP A 55 -1.53 -20.27 -15.05
C ASP A 55 -3.06 -20.27 -14.84
N PHE A 56 -3.84 -20.37 -15.91
CA PHE A 56 -5.30 -20.53 -15.81
C PHE A 56 -5.69 -21.78 -15.05
N ARG A 57 -5.05 -22.91 -15.35
CA ARG A 57 -5.31 -24.17 -14.64
C ARG A 57 -5.02 -24.03 -13.15
N THR A 58 -3.88 -23.46 -12.81
CA THR A 58 -3.48 -23.21 -11.42
C THR A 58 -4.49 -22.29 -10.72
N TYR A 59 -4.92 -21.22 -11.37
CA TYR A 59 -5.92 -20.31 -10.83
C TYR A 59 -7.25 -21.02 -10.54
N LEU A 60 -7.75 -21.82 -11.50
CA LEU A 60 -8.98 -22.59 -11.35
C LEU A 60 -8.93 -23.57 -10.17
N ASP A 61 -7.77 -24.15 -9.91
CA ASP A 61 -7.56 -25.08 -8.80
C ASP A 61 -7.51 -24.39 -7.44
N LEU A 62 -7.06 -23.13 -7.39
CA LEU A 62 -6.88 -22.39 -6.15
C LEU A 62 -8.11 -21.61 -5.70
N VAL A 63 -8.91 -21.14 -6.63
CA VAL A 63 -10.08 -20.30 -6.32
C VAL A 63 -11.26 -21.15 -5.84
N SER A 64 -11.94 -20.70 -4.79
CA SER A 64 -13.10 -21.39 -4.23
C SER A 64 -14.33 -21.37 -5.16
N THR A 65 -14.42 -20.35 -6.00
CA THR A 65 -15.50 -20.13 -6.97
C THR A 65 -14.94 -20.09 -8.39
N PRO A 66 -14.60 -21.27 -9.01
CA PRO A 66 -13.95 -21.29 -10.31
C PRO A 66 -14.80 -20.62 -11.40
N PRO A 67 -14.20 -19.76 -12.24
CA PRO A 67 -14.88 -19.22 -13.41
C PRO A 67 -15.16 -20.30 -14.45
N ALA A 68 -16.22 -20.12 -15.23
CA ALA A 68 -16.61 -21.02 -16.31
C ALA A 68 -16.25 -20.43 -17.67
N TYR A 69 -15.85 -21.29 -18.60
CA TYR A 69 -15.52 -20.87 -19.96
C TYR A 69 -16.77 -20.63 -20.80
N ASP A 70 -16.85 -19.45 -21.42
CA ASP A 70 -17.91 -19.06 -22.34
C ASP A 70 -17.37 -19.13 -23.79
N ASN A 71 -17.93 -20.05 -24.59
CA ASN A 71 -17.48 -20.27 -25.96
C ASN A 71 -17.83 -19.13 -26.92
N VAL A 72 -18.86 -18.35 -26.60
CA VAL A 72 -19.27 -17.20 -27.43
C VAL A 72 -18.32 -16.04 -27.20
N ARG A 73 -18.04 -15.72 -25.94
CA ARG A 73 -17.12 -14.65 -25.55
C ARG A 73 -15.65 -15.05 -25.64
N LYS A 74 -15.38 -16.35 -25.79
CA LYS A 74 -14.03 -16.93 -25.79
C LYS A 74 -13.22 -16.49 -24.58
N SER A 75 -13.86 -16.50 -23.41
CA SER A 75 -13.29 -16.04 -22.15
C SER A 75 -13.87 -16.85 -21.01
N TYR A 76 -13.11 -16.93 -19.92
CA TYR A 76 -13.65 -17.39 -18.66
C TYR A 76 -14.46 -16.25 -18.02
N ILE A 77 -15.62 -16.58 -17.49
CA ILE A 77 -16.54 -15.64 -16.84
C ILE A 77 -16.56 -15.95 -15.36
N ALA A 78 -16.41 -14.92 -14.53
CA ALA A 78 -16.46 -15.06 -13.09
C ALA A 78 -17.78 -15.67 -12.63
N ALA A 79 -17.72 -16.56 -11.65
CA ALA A 79 -18.90 -17.14 -11.05
C ALA A 79 -19.67 -16.09 -10.22
N ASP A 80 -20.98 -16.28 -10.09
CA ASP A 80 -21.76 -15.53 -9.13
C ASP A 80 -21.22 -15.78 -7.73
N GLY A 81 -21.06 -14.72 -6.95
CA GLY A 81 -20.46 -14.83 -5.62
C GLY A 81 -18.95 -15.08 -5.64
N HIS A 82 -18.26 -14.67 -6.70
CA HIS A 82 -16.80 -14.78 -6.80
C HIS A 82 -16.10 -14.24 -5.55
N GLU A 83 -15.22 -15.06 -4.98
CA GLU A 83 -14.39 -14.70 -3.83
C GLU A 83 -12.94 -14.47 -4.29
N PRO A 84 -12.39 -13.24 -4.16
CA PRO A 84 -11.01 -12.95 -4.54
C PRO A 84 -9.99 -13.76 -3.74
N LEU A 85 -8.88 -14.16 -4.39
CA LEU A 85 -7.74 -14.77 -3.72
C LEU A 85 -6.94 -13.76 -2.89
N SER A 86 -6.93 -12.49 -3.30
CA SER A 86 -6.21 -11.44 -2.62
C SER A 86 -6.95 -10.11 -2.69
N PRO A 87 -6.77 -9.23 -1.68
CA PRO A 87 -7.34 -7.89 -1.73
C PRO A 87 -6.70 -7.04 -2.82
N SER A 88 -7.46 -6.07 -3.33
CA SER A 88 -6.98 -5.07 -4.28
C SER A 88 -7.30 -3.67 -3.77
N THR A 89 -6.40 -2.72 -4.00
CA THR A 89 -6.73 -1.31 -3.84
C THR A 89 -7.62 -0.84 -5.01
N LEU A 90 -8.28 0.28 -4.84
CA LEU A 90 -9.11 0.85 -5.90
C LEU A 90 -8.27 1.20 -7.15
N THR A 91 -7.05 1.71 -6.97
CA THR A 91 -6.12 2.00 -8.06
C THR A 91 -5.75 0.74 -8.82
N GLU A 92 -5.36 -0.33 -8.13
CA GLU A 92 -5.04 -1.63 -8.74
C GLU A 92 -6.23 -2.20 -9.51
N ALA A 93 -7.44 -2.06 -8.97
CA ALA A 93 -8.67 -2.48 -9.62
C ALA A 93 -8.89 -1.76 -10.96
N PHE A 94 -8.80 -0.43 -10.97
CA PHE A 94 -9.06 0.34 -12.18
C PHE A 94 -7.91 0.30 -13.18
N GLU A 95 -6.70 0.00 -12.78
CA GLU A 95 -5.60 -0.29 -13.69
C GLU A 95 -5.91 -1.49 -14.60
N VAL A 96 -6.49 -2.57 -14.05
CA VAL A 96 -6.90 -3.73 -14.89
C VAL A 96 -8.17 -3.44 -15.69
N VAL A 97 -9.13 -2.70 -15.14
CA VAL A 97 -10.36 -2.33 -15.86
C VAL A 97 -10.05 -1.44 -17.07
N ALA A 98 -9.12 -0.50 -16.93
CA ALA A 98 -8.71 0.43 -17.97
C ALA A 98 -7.57 -0.08 -18.86
N GLU A 99 -7.21 -1.36 -18.76
CA GLU A 99 -6.13 -1.95 -19.56
C GLU A 99 -6.45 -1.98 -21.04
N ARG A 100 -5.46 -1.68 -21.87
CA ARG A 100 -5.48 -1.81 -23.33
C ARG A 100 -4.16 -2.42 -23.78
N ASP A 101 -4.22 -3.53 -24.51
CA ASP A 101 -3.05 -4.20 -25.09
C ASP A 101 -1.92 -4.51 -24.08
N GLY A 102 -2.28 -4.92 -22.87
CA GLY A 102 -1.34 -5.32 -21.84
C GLY A 102 -0.78 -4.19 -20.98
N ALA A 103 -1.22 -2.96 -21.17
CA ALA A 103 -0.82 -1.81 -20.38
C ALA A 103 -2.04 -1.03 -19.87
N THR A 104 -1.93 -0.43 -18.71
CA THR A 104 -3.03 0.40 -18.21
C THR A 104 -3.20 1.66 -19.06
N ALA A 105 -4.46 1.97 -19.41
CA ALA A 105 -4.86 3.21 -20.05
C ALA A 105 -5.57 4.15 -19.05
N LEU A 106 -5.44 3.89 -17.78
CA LEU A 106 -6.00 4.74 -16.72
C LEU A 106 -5.36 6.13 -16.78
N VAL A 107 -6.20 7.14 -17.00
CA VAL A 107 -5.76 8.53 -16.98
C VAL A 107 -5.91 9.06 -15.56
N VAL A 108 -4.80 9.49 -14.98
CA VAL A 108 -4.75 10.08 -13.65
C VAL A 108 -4.60 11.59 -13.79
N LEU A 109 -5.50 12.34 -13.17
CA LEU A 109 -5.42 13.79 -13.17
C LEU A 109 -4.16 14.25 -12.43
N PRO A 110 -3.40 15.20 -13.01
CA PRO A 110 -2.23 15.72 -12.33
C PRO A 110 -2.64 16.46 -11.05
N ARG A 111 -1.93 16.18 -9.98
CA ARG A 111 -2.09 16.84 -8.69
C ARG A 111 -0.75 17.39 -8.23
N PRO A 112 -0.73 18.52 -7.53
CA PRO A 112 0.48 18.92 -6.84
C PRO A 112 0.88 17.86 -5.82
N GLU A 113 2.09 17.36 -5.95
CA GLU A 113 2.64 16.33 -5.05
C GLU A 113 3.85 16.90 -4.31
N ARG A 114 4.01 16.47 -3.06
CA ARG A 114 5.24 16.72 -2.34
C ARG A 114 6.35 15.90 -2.97
N LYS A 115 7.42 16.57 -3.32
CA LYS A 115 8.61 15.91 -3.87
C LYS A 115 9.45 15.34 -2.74
N ALA A 116 10.38 14.48 -3.08
CA ALA A 116 11.44 14.02 -2.20
C ALA A 116 12.73 13.97 -3.01
N ASP A 117 13.83 14.32 -2.37
CA ASP A 117 15.14 14.18 -2.99
C ASP A 117 15.63 12.73 -2.80
N PRO A 118 15.91 11.98 -3.89
CA PRO A 118 16.32 10.59 -3.76
C PRO A 118 17.57 10.38 -2.91
N SER A 119 18.54 11.29 -2.98
CA SER A 119 19.77 11.17 -2.20
C SER A 119 19.51 11.33 -0.70
N THR A 120 18.61 12.23 -0.33
CA THR A 120 18.20 12.41 1.07
C THR A 120 17.47 11.17 1.60
N VAL A 121 16.56 10.63 0.83
CA VAL A 121 15.82 9.41 1.21
C VAL A 121 16.78 8.21 1.34
N ALA A 122 17.72 8.05 0.40
CA ALA A 122 18.73 7.01 0.49
C ALA A 122 19.60 7.15 1.74
N ARG A 123 19.98 8.38 2.10
CA ARG A 123 20.74 8.64 3.33
C ARG A 123 19.93 8.26 4.58
N LEU A 124 18.68 8.64 4.64
CA LEU A 124 17.79 8.26 5.74
C LEU A 124 17.68 6.74 5.88
N TYR A 125 17.48 6.06 4.77
CA TYR A 125 17.41 4.60 4.75
C TYR A 125 18.71 3.96 5.29
N GLN A 126 19.86 4.42 4.80
CA GLN A 126 21.16 3.89 5.23
C GLN A 126 21.43 4.11 6.72
N VAL A 127 21.03 5.26 7.23
CA VAL A 127 21.17 5.58 8.67
C VAL A 127 20.22 4.73 9.52
N MET A 128 18.99 4.49 9.04
CA MET A 128 18.05 3.56 9.71
C MET A 128 18.61 2.15 9.79
N GLU A 129 19.15 1.63 8.68
CA GLU A 129 19.74 0.28 8.63
C GLU A 129 20.96 0.16 9.55
N ALA A 130 21.74 1.21 9.68
CA ALA A 130 22.88 1.24 10.59
C ALA A 130 22.48 1.42 12.06
N GLY A 131 21.27 1.87 12.33
CA GLY A 131 20.83 2.20 13.69
C GLY A 131 21.53 3.43 14.25
N ASP A 132 21.88 4.38 13.41
CA ASP A 132 22.69 5.56 13.77
C ASP A 132 21.85 6.84 13.86
N ALA A 133 22.48 7.93 14.28
CA ALA A 133 21.94 9.27 14.21
C ALA A 133 22.52 10.05 13.03
N LEU A 134 21.75 11.00 12.54
CA LEU A 134 22.09 11.86 11.41
C LEU A 134 21.89 13.31 11.80
N HIS A 135 22.85 14.15 11.43
CA HIS A 135 22.73 15.60 11.59
C HIS A 135 22.08 16.21 10.36
N ILE A 136 20.94 16.87 10.55
CA ILE A 136 20.16 17.52 9.50
C ILE A 136 19.85 18.97 9.84
N ARG A 137 19.65 19.77 8.80
CA ARG A 137 19.00 21.07 8.91
C ARG A 137 17.57 20.92 8.42
N TYR A 138 16.63 21.17 9.30
CA TYR A 138 15.21 20.96 9.03
C TYR A 138 14.43 22.24 9.15
N THR A 139 13.64 22.56 8.11
CA THR A 139 12.78 23.75 8.10
C THR A 139 11.43 23.41 8.71
N SER A 140 11.16 23.96 9.88
CA SER A 140 9.86 23.84 10.53
C SER A 140 8.88 24.85 9.94
N MET A 141 7.67 24.39 9.61
CA MET A 141 6.59 25.26 9.15
C MET A 141 6.06 26.18 10.25
N SER A 142 6.20 25.79 11.51
CA SER A 142 5.75 26.62 12.64
C SER A 142 6.65 27.82 12.89
N SER A 143 7.96 27.67 12.72
CA SER A 143 8.94 28.75 12.93
C SER A 143 9.49 29.35 11.64
N GLY A 144 9.41 28.62 10.52
CA GLY A 144 10.06 29.00 9.26
C GLY A 144 11.58 28.97 9.32
N ARG A 145 12.18 28.48 10.41
CA ARG A 145 13.63 28.45 10.62
C ARG A 145 14.22 27.13 10.16
N ASP A 146 15.37 27.22 9.54
CA ASP A 146 16.23 26.11 9.14
C ASP A 146 17.28 25.90 10.24
N GLU A 147 17.00 24.98 11.15
CA GLU A 147 17.85 24.70 12.30
C GLU A 147 18.50 23.32 12.19
N GLY A 148 19.78 23.26 12.60
CA GLY A 148 20.53 22.02 12.70
C GLY A 148 20.11 21.21 13.93
N GLN A 149 19.97 19.89 13.74
CA GLN A 149 19.68 18.96 14.83
C GLN A 149 20.16 17.55 14.51
N TRP A 150 20.41 16.79 15.57
CA TRP A 150 20.62 15.36 15.47
C TRP A 150 19.29 14.64 15.60
N VAL A 151 19.05 13.68 14.72
CA VAL A 151 17.87 12.80 14.75
C VAL A 151 18.31 11.36 14.56
N ALA A 152 17.58 10.42 15.16
CA ALA A 152 17.73 9.00 14.91
C ALA A 152 16.48 8.50 14.17
N PRO A 153 16.53 8.39 12.82
CA PRO A 153 15.38 7.93 12.05
C PRO A 153 15.12 6.45 12.30
N VAL A 154 13.84 6.08 12.46
CA VAL A 154 13.46 4.70 12.81
C VAL A 154 12.54 4.04 11.79
N ARG A 155 11.71 4.81 11.08
CA ARG A 155 10.80 4.24 10.07
C ARG A 155 10.22 5.30 9.14
N PHE A 156 9.70 4.84 8.00
CA PHE A 156 8.88 5.66 7.12
C PHE A 156 7.40 5.37 7.36
N THR A 157 6.58 6.39 7.20
CA THR A 157 5.11 6.30 7.28
C THR A 157 4.49 7.07 6.12
N SER A 158 3.31 6.66 5.68
CA SER A 158 2.58 7.37 4.62
C SER A 158 1.12 7.57 5.02
N ASP A 159 0.59 8.75 4.70
CA ASP A 159 -0.84 9.05 4.81
C ASP A 159 -1.59 8.85 3.48
N GLY A 160 -0.92 8.25 2.47
CA GLY A 160 -1.42 8.07 1.11
C GLY A 160 -1.08 9.20 0.17
N GLU A 161 -0.76 10.40 0.66
CA GLU A 161 -0.38 11.57 -0.14
C GLU A 161 1.08 11.97 0.08
N SER A 162 1.56 11.85 1.31
CA SER A 162 2.91 12.22 1.70
C SER A 162 3.59 11.09 2.45
N VAL A 163 4.89 10.95 2.27
CA VAL A 163 5.72 10.05 3.07
C VAL A 163 6.47 10.85 4.11
N HIS A 164 6.34 10.45 5.36
CA HIS A 164 7.05 11.00 6.49
C HIS A 164 8.09 9.99 6.98
N PHE A 165 9.09 10.45 7.70
CA PHE A 165 9.91 9.56 8.51
C PHE A 165 9.74 9.91 9.99
N ARG A 166 9.70 8.87 10.80
CA ARG A 166 9.67 9.02 12.24
C ARG A 166 11.08 8.92 12.78
N ALA A 167 11.44 9.84 13.64
CA ALA A 167 12.76 9.90 14.22
C ALA A 167 12.73 10.39 15.67
N PHE A 168 13.68 9.92 16.47
CA PHE A 168 13.95 10.50 17.77
C PHE A 168 14.75 11.78 17.58
N SER A 169 14.25 12.89 18.10
CA SER A 169 14.93 14.18 18.06
C SER A 169 15.74 14.37 19.35
N PHE A 170 17.05 14.43 19.23
CA PHE A 170 17.92 14.75 20.38
C PHE A 170 17.79 16.18 20.83
N LYS A 171 17.38 17.08 19.93
CA LYS A 171 17.12 18.47 20.25
C LYS A 171 15.89 18.65 21.14
N HIS A 172 14.82 17.89 20.85
CA HIS A 172 13.54 17.99 21.56
C HIS A 172 13.29 16.88 22.57
N ASP A 173 14.19 15.89 22.65
CA ASP A 173 14.12 14.73 23.53
C ASP A 173 12.78 13.97 23.39
N GLU A 174 12.32 13.81 22.15
CA GLU A 174 11.07 13.11 21.83
C GLU A 174 11.07 12.60 20.39
N TYR A 175 10.19 11.62 20.10
CA TYR A 175 9.92 11.17 18.76
C TYR A 175 9.03 12.17 18.03
N ARG A 176 9.38 12.44 16.77
CA ARG A 176 8.63 13.33 15.86
C ARG A 176 8.48 12.72 14.48
N ASN A 177 7.47 13.20 13.75
CA ASN A 177 7.28 12.89 12.33
C ASN A 177 7.82 14.05 11.50
N TYR A 178 8.68 13.74 10.54
CA TYR A 178 9.35 14.69 9.66
C TYR A 178 9.03 14.40 8.20
N LEU A 179 9.06 15.44 7.37
CA LEU A 179 8.98 15.31 5.92
C LEU A 179 10.39 15.34 5.32
N PRO A 180 10.81 14.32 4.56
CA PRO A 180 12.13 14.31 3.92
C PRO A 180 12.41 15.54 3.07
N ILE A 181 11.40 16.06 2.36
CA ILE A 181 11.55 17.25 1.51
C ILE A 181 11.93 18.53 2.28
N ARG A 182 11.65 18.58 3.57
CA ARG A 182 12.00 19.73 4.42
C ARG A 182 13.41 19.67 5.01
N ILE A 183 14.12 18.58 4.74
CA ILE A 183 15.56 18.52 5.05
C ILE A 183 16.31 19.35 4.01
N SER A 184 17.09 20.32 4.48
CA SER A 184 17.92 21.13 3.59
C SER A 184 19.00 20.29 2.94
N LEU A 185 19.20 20.47 1.63
CA LEU A 185 20.33 19.85 0.91
C LEU A 185 21.69 20.42 1.36
N LYS A 186 21.69 21.52 2.11
CA LYS A 186 22.87 22.11 2.74
C LYS A 186 23.18 21.52 4.12
N SER A 187 22.42 20.51 4.56
CA SER A 187 22.72 19.77 5.78
C SER A 187 24.11 19.14 5.69
N SER A 188 24.80 19.03 6.81
CA SER A 188 26.10 18.33 6.87
C SER A 188 25.95 16.85 6.56
N PHE A 189 24.80 16.26 6.93
CA PHE A 189 24.53 14.83 6.89
C PHE A 189 25.61 14.01 7.63
N ASP A 190 26.18 14.60 8.67
CA ASP A 190 27.10 13.89 9.55
C ASP A 190 26.35 12.74 10.23
N GLN A 191 26.99 11.60 10.33
CA GLN A 191 26.45 10.38 10.90
C GLN A 191 27.27 10.00 12.12
N ARG A 192 26.60 9.53 13.18
CA ARG A 192 27.27 8.99 14.38
C ARG A 192 26.51 7.79 14.90
N GLU A 193 27.24 6.88 15.53
CA GLU A 193 26.68 5.78 16.28
C GLU A 193 25.92 6.30 17.50
N LEU A 194 24.87 5.57 17.90
CA LEU A 194 24.15 5.84 19.13
C LEU A 194 24.99 5.33 20.31
N GLU A 195 25.16 6.16 21.32
CA GLU A 195 25.87 5.79 22.56
C GLU A 195 24.99 4.96 23.48
N GLU A 196 23.69 5.17 23.43
CA GLU A 196 22.68 4.49 24.24
C GLU A 196 21.53 4.03 23.37
N GLU A 197 20.75 3.05 23.84
CA GLU A 197 19.50 2.66 23.19
C GLU A 197 18.53 3.84 23.20
N LEU A 198 17.76 3.96 22.11
CA LEU A 198 16.68 4.95 22.02
C LEU A 198 15.59 4.63 23.04
N PRO A 199 14.95 5.64 23.65
CA PRO A 199 13.80 5.40 24.50
C PRO A 199 12.66 4.75 23.71
N GLU A 200 11.75 4.11 24.44
CA GLU A 200 10.55 3.55 23.85
C GLU A 200 9.73 4.65 23.15
N ASP A 201 9.28 4.36 21.94
CA ASP A 201 8.32 5.21 21.24
C ASP A 201 6.90 4.89 21.71
N VAL A 202 6.52 5.44 22.84
CA VAL A 202 5.24 5.17 23.51
C VAL A 202 4.05 5.51 22.61
N ASP A 203 4.10 6.64 21.92
CA ASP A 203 3.02 7.09 21.03
C ASP A 203 2.87 6.18 19.79
N TRP A 204 3.97 5.62 19.31
CA TRP A 204 3.91 4.63 18.25
C TRP A 204 3.33 3.30 18.73
N ASN A 205 3.66 2.88 19.92
CA ASN A 205 3.22 1.61 20.51
C ASN A 205 1.81 1.68 21.11
N THR A 206 1.23 2.86 21.22
CA THR A 206 -0.12 3.07 21.74
C THR A 206 -1.11 3.11 20.60
N LYS A 207 -2.10 2.22 20.63
CA LYS A 207 -3.21 2.21 19.68
C LYS A 207 -4.15 3.38 19.94
N ALA A 208 -4.69 3.95 18.88
CA ALA A 208 -5.72 4.96 18.93
C ALA A 208 -6.89 4.56 18.05
N ILE A 209 -8.10 4.85 18.50
CA ILE A 209 -9.31 4.62 17.75
C ILE A 209 -9.89 5.98 17.38
N ILE A 210 -10.08 6.19 16.08
CA ILE A 210 -10.66 7.41 15.53
C ILE A 210 -12.05 7.09 14.99
N TRP A 211 -13.01 7.88 15.38
CA TRP A 211 -14.37 7.79 14.90
C TRP A 211 -14.61 8.89 13.89
N LEU A 212 -14.84 8.52 12.63
CA LEU A 212 -15.12 9.45 11.56
C LEU A 212 -16.62 9.54 11.30
N ARG A 213 -17.06 10.73 10.96
CA ARG A 213 -18.44 11.02 10.55
C ARG A 213 -18.46 11.90 9.30
N PRO A 214 -19.53 11.87 8.49
CA PRO A 214 -19.68 12.85 7.43
C PRO A 214 -19.64 14.27 7.97
N ARG A 215 -19.20 15.21 7.14
CA ARG A 215 -19.16 16.63 7.54
C ARG A 215 -20.55 17.12 7.94
N SER A 216 -20.63 17.90 9.01
CA SER A 216 -21.89 18.44 9.56
C SER A 216 -22.61 19.40 8.61
N THR A 217 -21.91 19.93 7.60
CA THR A 217 -22.47 20.82 6.57
C THR A 217 -23.29 20.07 5.51
N LEU A 218 -23.22 18.73 5.48
CA LEU A 218 -23.98 17.91 4.54
C LEU A 218 -25.44 17.74 5.03
N SER A 219 -26.37 17.63 4.07
CA SER A 219 -27.74 17.20 4.38
C SER A 219 -27.75 15.72 4.81
N ASP A 220 -28.86 15.28 5.40
CA ASP A 220 -29.01 13.86 5.81
C ASP A 220 -28.89 12.91 4.61
N ASP A 221 -29.45 13.29 3.45
CA ASP A 221 -29.34 12.49 2.23
C ASP A 221 -27.92 12.44 1.70
N GLN A 222 -27.20 13.55 1.71
CA GLN A 222 -25.79 13.62 1.33
C GLN A 222 -24.91 12.80 2.28
N ALA A 223 -25.15 12.90 3.59
CA ALA A 223 -24.42 12.12 4.59
C ALA A 223 -24.64 10.61 4.41
N ARG A 224 -25.85 10.19 4.04
CA ARG A 224 -26.18 8.79 3.74
C ARG A 224 -25.36 8.26 2.55
N VAL A 225 -25.21 9.06 1.49
CA VAL A 225 -24.39 8.71 0.33
C VAL A 225 -22.93 8.57 0.72
N VAL A 226 -22.39 9.51 1.48
CA VAL A 226 -20.99 9.45 1.97
C VAL A 226 -20.73 8.20 2.80
N ARG A 227 -21.64 7.86 3.72
CA ARG A 227 -21.52 6.64 4.53
C ARG A 227 -21.46 5.37 3.67
N ARG A 228 -22.28 5.30 2.63
CA ARG A 228 -22.28 4.18 1.70
C ARG A 228 -20.98 4.12 0.90
N GLU A 229 -20.50 5.26 0.41
CA GLU A 229 -19.26 5.34 -0.39
C GLU A 229 -18.03 4.88 0.38
N PHE A 230 -17.95 5.22 1.67
CA PHE A 230 -16.82 4.86 2.52
C PHE A 230 -17.05 3.58 3.35
N GLY A 231 -18.13 2.86 3.09
CA GLY A 231 -18.39 1.57 3.73
C GLY A 231 -18.64 1.65 5.23
N PHE A 232 -19.34 2.70 5.70
CA PHE A 232 -19.71 2.83 7.10
C PHE A 232 -20.62 1.67 7.53
N ASP A 233 -20.33 1.13 8.71
CA ASP A 233 -21.16 0.15 9.39
C ASP A 233 -21.93 0.87 10.52
N GLY A 234 -22.91 1.71 10.14
CA GLY A 234 -23.65 2.58 11.02
C GLY A 234 -23.38 4.07 10.76
N GLU A 235 -23.55 4.92 11.77
CA GLU A 235 -23.40 6.37 11.63
C GLU A 235 -21.94 6.84 11.64
N LEU A 236 -21.06 6.09 12.30
CA LEU A 236 -19.66 6.40 12.47
C LEU A 236 -18.79 5.32 11.83
N LEU A 237 -17.64 5.72 11.28
CA LEU A 237 -16.61 4.83 10.80
C LEU A 237 -15.49 4.73 11.84
N ARG A 238 -15.25 3.52 12.31
CA ARG A 238 -14.16 3.23 13.23
C ARG A 238 -12.86 3.02 12.46
N VAL A 239 -11.84 3.81 12.78
CA VAL A 239 -10.49 3.64 12.23
C VAL A 239 -9.52 3.36 13.37
N GLU A 240 -8.82 2.25 13.29
CA GLU A 240 -7.74 1.91 14.22
C GLU A 240 -6.40 2.40 13.66
N THR A 241 -5.67 3.13 14.47
CA THR A 241 -4.36 3.68 14.12
C THR A 241 -3.44 3.66 15.35
N ARG A 242 -2.37 4.44 15.30
CA ARG A 242 -1.44 4.65 16.41
C ARG A 242 -1.55 6.10 16.89
N LYS A 243 -1.34 6.32 18.17
CA LYS A 243 -1.36 7.66 18.75
C LYS A 243 -0.42 8.61 18.01
N ALA A 244 0.75 8.14 17.63
CA ALA A 244 1.73 8.90 16.85
C ALA A 244 1.20 9.39 15.50
N LEU A 245 0.14 8.81 14.96
CA LEU A 245 -0.44 9.10 13.64
C LEU A 245 -1.80 9.81 13.71
N GLU A 246 -2.32 10.09 14.90
CA GLU A 246 -3.62 10.75 15.09
C GLU A 246 -3.70 12.09 14.37
N PHE A 247 -2.61 12.85 14.34
CA PHE A 247 -2.60 14.19 13.74
C PHE A 247 -2.95 14.19 12.24
N PHE A 248 -2.74 13.08 11.53
CA PHE A 248 -3.13 12.97 10.12
C PHE A 248 -4.65 13.05 9.90
N PHE A 249 -5.43 12.75 10.93
CA PHE A 249 -6.91 12.77 10.88
C PHE A 249 -7.51 14.10 11.29
N SER A 250 -6.74 15.02 11.83
CA SER A 250 -7.19 16.35 12.29
C SER A 250 -6.92 17.48 11.29
N ARG A 251 -6.50 17.16 10.09
CA ARG A 251 -6.24 18.10 9.00
C ARG A 251 -7.50 18.49 8.22
#